data_5c12d0ae91a6930e3e9b7ea529d13854
#
_entry.id   5c12d0ae91a6930e3e9b7ea529d13854
#
_cell.length_a   1.000
_cell.length_b   1.000
_cell.length_c   1.000
_cell.angle_alpha   90.00
_cell.angle_beta   90.00
_cell.angle_gamma   90.00
#
_symmetry.space_group_name_H-M   'P 1'
#
loop_
_entity.id
_entity.type
_entity.pdbx_description
1 polymer ?
#
loop_
_entity_poly.entity_id
_entity_poly.type
_entity_poly.pdbx_seq_one_letter_code
_entity_poly.pdbx_strand_id
1 'polypeptide(L)'
;MHRYSQKTGPRWIRCALLWINGLFPFLWPLRHLLRNFNYPRGIGLFFRDYATYRRKNQDPRFPIRLVDSFPCLFDRFEASGIKPRHYFHQDWWAAKKVFESKVSEHFDFGSRIDGFVAHCSVFCKVQVFDIRPLPPLNANITFIQSDITRLEHVADSSIRSLSSLHVFEHLGLGRYGDPVGSEMLQNAVNEVTRVLAAGGEFYFSVPIGIQRLEFNGQRVFAVRTVLDMYRDLKLIEFSAIDDRDELHIAADPETFDEAEYSCGLFHFRK
;
A
#
# COMPACT_ATOMS: atom_id res chain seq x y z
N MET A 1 -13.09 -14.49 13.60
CA MET A 1 -13.96 -15.01 12.52
C MET A 1 -15.24 -14.18 12.50
N HIS A 2 -15.28 -13.13 11.72
CA HIS A 2 -16.52 -12.50 11.33
C HIS A 2 -16.49 -12.37 9.82
N ARG A 3 -17.16 -13.34 9.19
CA ARG A 3 -17.51 -13.31 7.78
C ARG A 3 -18.35 -12.04 7.55
N TYR A 4 -17.82 -11.09 6.79
CA TYR A 4 -18.68 -10.20 6.04
C TYR A 4 -19.34 -11.07 4.97
N SER A 5 -20.55 -11.56 5.27
CA SER A 5 -21.44 -12.08 4.27
C SER A 5 -21.71 -10.95 3.28
N GLN A 6 -21.14 -11.07 2.10
CA GLN A 6 -21.58 -10.28 0.96
C GLN A 6 -23.01 -10.68 0.63
N LYS A 7 -23.97 -9.98 1.21
CA LYS A 7 -25.32 -9.96 0.66
C LYS A 7 -25.26 -9.11 -0.59
N THR A 8 -25.43 -9.77 -1.73
CA THR A 8 -25.71 -9.16 -3.02
C THR A 8 -26.98 -8.33 -2.95
N GLY A 9 -26.85 -7.10 -2.49
CA GLY A 9 -27.93 -6.11 -2.51
C GLY A 9 -27.92 -5.33 -3.81
N PRO A 10 -29.08 -4.77 -4.25
CA PRO A 10 -29.17 -3.97 -5.44
C PRO A 10 -28.14 -2.82 -5.46
N ARG A 11 -27.63 -2.47 -6.64
CA ARG A 11 -26.57 -1.48 -6.88
C ARG A 11 -26.80 -0.13 -6.17
N TRP A 12 -28.07 0.30 -6.04
CA TRP A 12 -28.45 1.53 -5.35
C TRP A 12 -28.23 1.48 -3.83
N ILE A 13 -28.35 0.29 -3.17
CA ILE A 13 -28.04 0.13 -1.74
C ILE A 13 -26.54 0.29 -1.50
N ARG A 14 -25.68 -0.18 -2.43
CA ARG A 14 -24.21 -0.01 -2.34
C ARG A 14 -23.82 1.45 -2.49
N CYS A 15 -24.41 2.16 -3.45
CA CYS A 15 -24.21 3.59 -3.61
C CYS A 15 -24.70 4.39 -2.41
N ALA A 16 -25.84 4.03 -1.80
CA ALA A 16 -26.34 4.67 -0.59
C ALA A 16 -25.42 4.45 0.60
N LEU A 17 -24.83 3.25 0.75
CA LEU A 17 -23.87 2.94 1.83
C LEU A 17 -22.54 3.69 1.63
N LEU A 18 -22.08 3.89 0.39
CA LEU A 18 -20.93 4.73 0.07
C LEU A 18 -21.22 6.21 0.37
N TRP A 19 -22.43 6.68 0.04
CA TRP A 19 -22.89 8.05 0.35
C TRP A 19 -23.02 8.30 1.86
N ILE A 20 -23.54 7.34 2.62
CA ILE A 20 -23.65 7.42 4.09
C ILE A 20 -22.25 7.40 4.74
N ASN A 21 -21.30 6.65 4.19
CA ASN A 21 -19.90 6.66 4.66
C ASN A 21 -19.19 8.00 4.38
N GLY A 22 -19.56 8.72 3.32
CA GLY A 22 -19.01 10.04 2.99
C GLY A 22 -19.63 11.20 3.78
N LEU A 23 -20.90 11.07 4.21
CA LEU A 23 -21.64 12.15 4.86
C LEU A 23 -21.39 12.27 6.39
N PHE A 24 -20.81 11.25 7.06
CA PHE A 24 -20.65 11.27 8.52
C PHE A 24 -19.25 10.90 9.03
N PRO A 25 -18.19 11.69 8.72
CA PRO A 25 -16.88 11.48 9.32
C PRO A 25 -16.90 11.58 10.86
N PHE A 26 -17.89 12.30 11.45
CA PHE A 26 -18.04 12.47 12.89
C PHE A 26 -18.56 11.20 13.61
N LEU A 27 -19.11 10.22 12.90
CA LEU A 27 -19.55 8.94 13.49
C LEU A 27 -18.45 7.88 13.57
N TRP A 28 -17.27 8.18 13.02
CA TRP A 28 -16.10 7.31 13.09
C TRP A 28 -15.72 6.88 14.52
N PRO A 29 -15.64 7.79 15.53
CA PRO A 29 -15.34 7.40 16.91
C PRO A 29 -16.44 6.52 17.53
N LEU A 30 -17.71 6.81 17.26
CA LEU A 30 -18.84 6.05 17.76
C LEU A 30 -18.89 4.64 17.15
N ARG A 31 -18.56 4.50 15.88
CA ARG A 31 -18.47 3.23 15.17
C ARG A 31 -17.33 2.35 15.70
N HIS A 32 -16.19 2.93 16.09
CA HIS A 32 -15.12 2.24 16.80
C HIS A 32 -15.53 1.81 18.21
N LEU A 33 -16.28 2.63 18.92
CA LEU A 33 -16.79 2.30 20.26
C LEU A 33 -17.82 1.16 20.22
N LEU A 34 -18.75 1.16 19.25
CA LEU A 34 -19.75 0.11 19.06
C LEU A 34 -19.17 -1.20 18.49
N ARG A 35 -18.00 -1.14 17.87
CA ARG A 35 -17.34 -2.30 17.28
C ARG A 35 -16.62 -3.19 18.30
N ASN A 36 -16.41 -2.72 19.54
CA ASN A 36 -15.63 -3.40 20.56
C ASN A 36 -16.46 -3.94 21.73
N PHE A 37 -17.35 -4.92 21.48
CA PHE A 37 -17.97 -5.75 22.53
C PHE A 37 -16.93 -6.46 23.43
N ASN A 38 -15.67 -6.50 23.01
CA ASN A 38 -14.57 -7.12 23.75
C ASN A 38 -13.94 -6.20 24.83
N TYR A 39 -14.30 -4.91 24.89
CA TYR A 39 -13.66 -3.97 25.83
C TYR A 39 -13.84 -4.39 27.29
N PRO A 40 -15.07 -4.65 27.81
CA PRO A 40 -15.25 -5.10 29.19
C PRO A 40 -14.59 -6.45 29.46
N ARG A 41 -14.62 -7.34 28.46
CA ARG A 41 -13.99 -8.67 28.56
C ARG A 41 -12.46 -8.56 28.62
N GLY A 42 -11.86 -7.68 27.80
CA GLY A 42 -10.42 -7.41 27.82
C GLY A 42 -9.95 -6.87 29.17
N ILE A 43 -10.68 -5.92 29.76
CA ILE A 43 -10.39 -5.36 31.08
C ILE A 43 -10.46 -6.46 32.14
N GLY A 44 -11.54 -7.25 32.17
CA GLY A 44 -11.68 -8.35 33.14
C GLY A 44 -10.56 -9.38 33.04
N LEU A 45 -10.15 -9.74 31.81
CA LEU A 45 -9.04 -10.64 31.56
C LEU A 45 -7.70 -10.04 32.01
N PHE A 46 -7.47 -8.75 31.76
CA PHE A 46 -6.26 -8.06 32.21
C PHE A 46 -6.10 -8.14 33.73
N PHE A 47 -7.12 -7.78 34.49
CA PHE A 47 -7.02 -7.83 35.96
C PHE A 47 -6.91 -9.25 36.51
N ARG A 48 -7.59 -10.22 35.90
CA ARG A 48 -7.45 -11.63 36.24
C ARG A 48 -5.99 -12.11 36.03
N ASP A 49 -5.43 -11.78 34.89
CA ASP A 49 -4.07 -12.21 34.51
C ASP A 49 -3.02 -11.46 35.34
N TYR A 50 -3.23 -10.16 35.62
CA TYR A 50 -2.41 -9.40 36.55
C TYR A 50 -2.35 -10.05 37.93
N ALA A 51 -3.50 -10.37 38.53
CA ALA A 51 -3.58 -11.01 39.82
C ALA A 51 -2.93 -12.41 39.81
N THR A 52 -3.09 -13.14 38.72
CA THR A 52 -2.47 -14.47 38.57
C THR A 52 -0.96 -14.37 38.46
N TYR A 53 -0.44 -13.45 37.64
CA TYR A 53 0.99 -13.23 37.49
C TYR A 53 1.61 -12.75 38.80
N ARG A 54 0.98 -11.80 39.50
CA ARG A 54 1.46 -11.29 40.81
C ARG A 54 1.63 -12.41 41.84
N ARG A 55 0.74 -13.41 41.86
CA ARG A 55 0.83 -14.56 42.77
C ARG A 55 1.94 -15.54 42.39
N LYS A 56 2.24 -15.66 41.08
CA LYS A 56 3.20 -16.62 40.55
C LYS A 56 4.60 -16.03 40.35
N ASN A 57 4.75 -14.72 40.38
CA ASN A 57 6.02 -14.05 40.10
C ASN A 57 6.98 -14.27 41.23
N GLN A 58 8.05 -15.00 40.95
CA GLN A 58 9.20 -15.28 41.86
C GLN A 58 10.47 -14.59 41.36
N ASP A 59 10.41 -13.84 40.23
CA ASP A 59 11.59 -13.18 39.67
C ASP A 59 11.76 -11.78 40.30
N PRO A 60 12.77 -11.56 41.13
CA PRO A 60 12.98 -10.26 41.76
C PRO A 60 13.42 -9.15 40.77
N ARG A 61 13.87 -9.51 39.58
CA ARG A 61 14.30 -8.55 38.55
C ARG A 61 13.12 -7.83 37.92
N PHE A 62 11.93 -8.46 37.93
CA PHE A 62 10.71 -7.93 37.31
C PHE A 62 9.57 -7.81 38.34
N PRO A 63 9.69 -6.90 39.31
CA PRO A 63 8.62 -6.68 40.28
C PRO A 63 7.38 -6.12 39.60
N ILE A 64 6.25 -6.72 39.88
CA ILE A 64 4.98 -6.26 39.28
C ILE A 64 4.37 -5.11 40.08
N ARG A 65 4.07 -3.99 39.43
CA ARG A 65 3.36 -2.84 40.01
C ARG A 65 2.28 -2.39 39.02
N LEU A 66 1.10 -2.08 39.52
CA LEU A 66 -0.02 -1.68 38.67
C LEU A 66 0.27 -0.38 37.89
N VAL A 67 1.04 0.53 38.52
CA VAL A 67 1.43 1.82 37.91
C VAL A 67 2.28 1.65 36.66
N ASP A 68 3.02 0.55 36.54
CA ASP A 68 3.88 0.25 35.41
C ASP A 68 3.14 -0.57 34.33
N SER A 69 1.85 -0.83 34.52
CA SER A 69 1.10 -1.68 33.59
C SER A 69 0.83 -0.95 32.26
N PHE A 70 0.94 -1.70 31.18
CA PHE A 70 0.53 -1.31 29.81
C PHE A 70 -0.57 -2.26 29.34
N PRO A 71 -1.86 -1.91 29.50
CA PRO A 71 -2.97 -2.83 29.24
C PRO A 71 -3.18 -3.08 27.74
N CYS A 72 -2.74 -4.24 27.23
CA CYS A 72 -3.08 -4.75 25.89
C CYS A 72 -4.38 -5.55 25.98
N LEU A 73 -5.51 -4.88 25.69
CA LEU A 73 -6.83 -5.43 25.94
C LEU A 73 -7.39 -6.27 24.78
N PHE A 74 -6.83 -6.11 23.56
CA PHE A 74 -7.41 -6.65 22.33
C PHE A 74 -6.58 -7.73 21.66
N ASP A 75 -5.24 -7.71 21.79
CA ASP A 75 -4.30 -8.60 21.09
C ASP A 75 -4.67 -10.08 21.21
N ARG A 76 -5.24 -10.46 22.35
CA ARG A 76 -5.71 -11.83 22.63
C ARG A 76 -6.84 -12.29 21.70
N PHE A 77 -7.61 -11.36 21.15
CA PHE A 77 -8.76 -11.62 20.28
C PHE A 77 -8.40 -11.47 18.80
N GLU A 78 -7.18 -11.07 18.50
CA GLU A 78 -6.69 -10.90 17.16
C GLU A 78 -5.98 -12.16 16.65
N ALA A 79 -6.03 -12.35 15.34
CA ALA A 79 -5.23 -13.40 14.71
C ALA A 79 -3.75 -12.99 14.71
N SER A 80 -2.86 -13.95 14.87
CA SER A 80 -1.43 -13.72 14.72
C SER A 80 -1.12 -13.27 13.29
N GLY A 81 -0.55 -12.06 13.17
CA GLY A 81 -0.16 -11.51 11.88
C GLY A 81 -1.36 -11.03 11.05
N ILE A 82 -1.84 -9.83 11.35
CA ILE A 82 -2.77 -9.13 10.44
C ILE A 82 -1.96 -8.70 9.22
N LYS A 83 -2.15 -9.39 8.08
CA LYS A 83 -1.54 -8.94 6.82
C LYS A 83 -2.20 -7.63 6.37
N PRO A 84 -1.42 -6.56 6.15
CA PRO A 84 -1.95 -5.33 5.56
C PRO A 84 -2.36 -5.64 4.13
N ARG A 85 -3.64 -5.67 3.87
CA ARG A 85 -4.29 -5.93 2.57
C ARG A 85 -3.31 -5.99 1.36
N HIS A 86 -3.36 -5.01 0.46
CA HIS A 86 -2.53 -4.97 -0.75
C HIS A 86 -1.03 -4.92 -0.46
N TYR A 87 -0.59 -4.16 0.56
CA TYR A 87 0.83 -3.87 0.80
C TYR A 87 1.68 -5.10 1.08
N PHE A 88 1.19 -6.09 1.83
CA PHE A 88 1.99 -7.28 2.12
C PHE A 88 2.36 -8.06 0.85
N HIS A 89 1.37 -8.34 0.01
CA HIS A 89 1.59 -9.11 -1.22
C HIS A 89 2.30 -8.30 -2.29
N GLN A 90 1.95 -7.02 -2.44
CA GLN A 90 2.57 -6.09 -3.36
C GLN A 90 4.07 -5.94 -3.07
N ASP A 91 4.42 -5.64 -1.81
CA ASP A 91 5.80 -5.39 -1.42
C ASP A 91 6.65 -6.64 -1.59
N TRP A 92 6.11 -7.81 -1.24
CA TRP A 92 6.75 -9.09 -1.46
C TRP A 92 6.93 -9.38 -2.96
N TRP A 93 5.87 -9.20 -3.78
CA TRP A 93 5.94 -9.43 -5.22
C TRP A 93 6.97 -8.55 -5.89
N ALA A 94 6.94 -7.25 -5.63
CA ALA A 94 7.87 -6.30 -6.23
C ALA A 94 9.31 -6.53 -5.78
N ALA A 95 9.56 -6.75 -4.48
CA ALA A 95 10.89 -7.03 -3.96
C ALA A 95 11.47 -8.33 -4.55
N LYS A 96 10.65 -9.37 -4.72
CA LYS A 96 11.05 -10.61 -5.39
C LYS A 96 11.48 -10.35 -6.84
N LYS A 97 10.72 -9.54 -7.60
CA LYS A 97 11.07 -9.19 -9.00
C LYS A 97 12.40 -8.43 -9.07
N VAL A 98 12.59 -7.45 -8.19
CA VAL A 98 13.86 -6.70 -8.14
C VAL A 98 15.02 -7.63 -7.76
N PHE A 99 14.85 -8.53 -6.80
CA PHE A 99 15.87 -9.51 -6.42
C PHE A 99 16.23 -10.46 -7.59
N GLU A 100 15.24 -10.97 -8.31
CA GLU A 100 15.41 -11.87 -9.46
C GLU A 100 16.09 -11.18 -10.64
N SER A 101 15.92 -9.87 -10.80
CA SER A 101 16.58 -9.06 -11.86
C SER A 101 18.08 -8.85 -11.61
N LYS A 102 18.58 -9.15 -10.41
CA LYS A 102 20.00 -9.05 -9.99
C LYS A 102 20.63 -7.68 -10.21
N VAL A 103 19.85 -6.62 -10.17
CA VAL A 103 20.36 -5.25 -10.27
C VAL A 103 21.09 -4.87 -8.99
N SER A 104 22.17 -4.11 -9.13
CA SER A 104 22.92 -3.54 -7.99
C SER A 104 22.30 -2.25 -7.45
N GLU A 105 21.45 -1.61 -8.27
CA GLU A 105 20.77 -0.36 -7.95
C GLU A 105 19.36 -0.37 -8.49
N HIS A 106 18.43 0.13 -7.68
CA HIS A 106 17.02 0.23 -8.00
C HIS A 106 16.50 1.63 -7.68
N PHE A 107 15.63 2.15 -8.52
CA PHE A 107 14.98 3.46 -8.35
C PHE A 107 13.52 3.25 -7.95
N ASP A 108 13.04 4.07 -7.03
CA ASP A 108 11.66 4.00 -6.56
C ASP A 108 11.00 5.37 -6.54
N PHE A 109 9.81 5.45 -7.07
CA PHE A 109 8.99 6.67 -7.06
C PHE A 109 7.89 6.57 -6.02
N GLY A 110 8.14 7.10 -4.82
CA GLY A 110 7.16 7.38 -3.77
C GLY A 110 6.58 6.18 -3.03
N SER A 111 7.09 4.96 -3.20
CA SER A 111 6.57 3.80 -2.47
C SER A 111 6.85 3.87 -0.97
N ARG A 112 6.19 3.05 -0.20
CA ARG A 112 6.37 3.01 1.26
C ARG A 112 7.77 2.52 1.64
N ILE A 113 8.43 3.30 2.50
CA ILE A 113 9.79 3.00 2.98
C ILE A 113 9.81 1.76 3.89
N ASP A 114 8.83 1.63 4.77
CA ASP A 114 8.75 0.58 5.80
C ASP A 114 8.33 -0.80 5.26
N GLY A 115 7.99 -0.89 3.99
CA GLY A 115 7.64 -2.12 3.30
C GLY A 115 8.64 -2.45 2.19
N PHE A 116 8.25 -2.19 0.93
CA PHE A 116 9.00 -2.56 -0.28
C PHE A 116 10.45 -2.04 -0.27
N VAL A 117 10.66 -0.74 0.00
CA VAL A 117 12.00 -0.13 -0.03
C VAL A 117 12.93 -0.77 0.98
N ALA A 118 12.43 -1.02 2.20
CA ALA A 118 13.20 -1.70 3.25
C ALA A 118 13.64 -3.11 2.80
N HIS A 119 12.76 -3.87 2.15
CA HIS A 119 13.10 -5.19 1.61
C HIS A 119 14.21 -5.11 0.55
N CYS A 120 14.08 -4.19 -0.42
CA CYS A 120 15.09 -4.02 -1.48
C CYS A 120 16.44 -3.57 -0.95
N SER A 121 16.47 -2.72 0.08
CA SER A 121 17.72 -2.20 0.66
C SER A 121 18.62 -3.27 1.28
N VAL A 122 18.11 -4.48 1.49
CA VAL A 122 18.90 -5.61 2.00
C VAL A 122 19.87 -6.16 0.94
N PHE A 123 19.52 -6.07 -0.34
CA PHE A 123 20.27 -6.73 -1.41
C PHE A 123 20.71 -5.79 -2.55
N CYS A 124 20.19 -4.56 -2.64
CA CYS A 124 20.67 -3.56 -3.61
C CYS A 124 20.62 -2.14 -3.03
N LYS A 125 21.25 -1.18 -3.71
CA LYS A 125 21.09 0.23 -3.41
C LYS A 125 19.74 0.69 -3.93
N VAL A 126 19.00 1.48 -3.13
CA VAL A 126 17.71 2.03 -3.53
C VAL A 126 17.76 3.56 -3.53
N GLN A 127 17.43 4.17 -4.65
CA GLN A 127 17.24 5.61 -4.77
C GLN A 127 15.74 5.91 -4.75
N VAL A 128 15.29 6.61 -3.71
CA VAL A 128 13.86 6.92 -3.49
C VAL A 128 13.59 8.38 -3.80
N PHE A 129 12.61 8.61 -4.66
CA PHE A 129 12.11 9.94 -5.01
C PHE A 129 10.73 10.14 -4.37
N ASP A 130 10.56 11.20 -3.58
CA ASP A 130 9.26 11.61 -3.04
C ASP A 130 9.24 13.14 -2.94
N ILE A 131 8.07 13.74 -3.12
CA ILE A 131 7.88 15.18 -3.00
C ILE A 131 7.99 15.65 -1.52
N ARG A 132 7.68 14.77 -0.59
CA ARG A 132 7.75 15.03 0.86
C ARG A 132 9.16 14.80 1.37
N PRO A 133 9.65 15.62 2.32
CA PRO A 133 10.97 15.41 2.90
C PRO A 133 11.01 14.10 3.73
N LEU A 134 12.13 13.41 3.68
CA LEU A 134 12.41 12.22 4.47
C LEU A 134 13.73 12.41 5.22
N PRO A 135 13.81 12.09 6.53
CA PRO A 135 15.07 12.09 7.24
C PRO A 135 16.02 11.01 6.69
N PRO A 136 17.35 11.17 6.90
CA PRO A 136 18.34 10.18 6.47
C PRO A 136 18.01 8.78 7.02
N LEU A 137 18.14 7.79 6.14
CA LEU A 137 17.91 6.38 6.46
C LEU A 137 19.25 5.61 6.51
N ASN A 138 19.20 4.30 6.31
CA ASN A 138 20.40 3.46 6.29
C ASN A 138 21.25 3.67 5.02
N ALA A 139 22.48 3.12 5.01
CA ALA A 139 23.47 3.35 3.96
C ALA A 139 23.08 2.87 2.56
N ASN A 140 22.09 1.98 2.43
CA ASN A 140 21.65 1.45 1.13
C ASN A 140 20.43 2.20 0.56
N ILE A 141 19.89 3.19 1.28
CA ILE A 141 18.77 4.01 0.82
C ILE A 141 19.24 5.44 0.67
N THR A 142 19.19 5.95 -0.56
CA THR A 142 19.42 7.37 -0.87
C THR A 142 18.09 8.03 -1.16
N PHE A 143 17.75 9.07 -0.42
CA PHE A 143 16.53 9.83 -0.63
C PHE A 143 16.80 11.09 -1.46
N ILE A 144 15.96 11.34 -2.45
CA ILE A 144 16.00 12.50 -3.34
C ILE A 144 14.62 13.16 -3.29
N GLN A 145 14.55 14.34 -2.68
CA GLN A 145 13.30 15.10 -2.69
C GLN A 145 13.04 15.62 -4.10
N SER A 146 12.00 15.12 -4.75
CA SER A 146 11.68 15.46 -6.13
C SER A 146 10.22 15.21 -6.47
N ASP A 147 9.69 16.02 -7.38
CA ASP A 147 8.40 15.83 -8.01
C ASP A 147 8.56 14.88 -9.21
N ILE A 148 7.96 13.70 -9.12
CA ILE A 148 8.03 12.68 -10.18
C ILE A 148 7.27 13.05 -11.45
N THR A 149 6.50 14.12 -11.43
CA THR A 149 5.84 14.66 -12.63
C THR A 149 6.78 15.55 -13.45
N ARG A 150 8.01 15.81 -12.91
CA ARG A 150 9.00 16.68 -13.53
C ARG A 150 10.42 16.34 -13.05
N LEU A 151 11.05 15.32 -13.67
CA LEU A 151 12.37 14.80 -13.28
C LEU A 151 13.49 15.42 -14.11
N GLU A 152 13.64 16.76 -14.14
CA GLU A 152 14.62 17.49 -14.97
C GLU A 152 16.08 17.07 -14.72
N HIS A 153 16.38 16.58 -13.52
CA HIS A 153 17.72 16.16 -13.12
C HIS A 153 18.02 14.68 -13.44
N VAL A 154 17.04 13.93 -13.94
CA VAL A 154 17.22 12.53 -14.34
C VAL A 154 17.32 12.45 -15.86
N ALA A 155 18.45 11.92 -16.34
CA ALA A 155 18.70 11.82 -17.77
C ALA A 155 17.75 10.82 -18.46
N ASP A 156 17.47 11.05 -19.75
CA ASP A 156 16.69 10.13 -20.57
C ASP A 156 17.36 8.76 -20.62
N SER A 157 16.54 7.70 -20.59
CA SER A 157 17.00 6.31 -20.76
C SER A 157 18.14 5.90 -19.80
N SER A 158 18.15 6.46 -18.58
CA SER A 158 19.21 6.22 -17.59
C SER A 158 18.88 5.17 -16.54
N ILE A 159 17.60 4.88 -16.31
CA ILE A 159 17.14 3.97 -15.24
C ILE A 159 16.88 2.58 -15.80
N ARG A 160 17.53 1.56 -15.23
CA ARG A 160 17.36 0.15 -15.64
C ARG A 160 16.33 -0.62 -14.82
N SER A 161 16.08 -0.20 -13.58
CA SER A 161 15.13 -0.85 -12.68
C SER A 161 14.38 0.22 -11.89
N LEU A 162 13.09 0.30 -12.11
CA LEU A 162 12.23 1.33 -11.54
C LEU A 162 11.00 0.69 -10.90
N SER A 163 10.53 1.26 -9.80
CA SER A 163 9.22 0.94 -9.23
C SER A 163 8.42 2.18 -8.90
N SER A 164 7.11 2.01 -8.83
CA SER A 164 6.19 2.95 -8.20
C SER A 164 4.95 2.18 -7.72
N LEU A 165 4.80 2.05 -6.41
CA LEU A 165 3.81 1.17 -5.82
C LEU A 165 2.81 1.98 -4.97
N HIS A 166 1.54 2.02 -5.41
CA HIS A 166 0.47 2.80 -4.78
C HIS A 166 0.79 4.30 -4.65
N VAL A 167 1.18 4.93 -5.77
CA VAL A 167 1.54 6.35 -5.85
C VAL A 167 0.72 7.10 -6.90
N PHE A 168 0.64 6.56 -8.12
CA PHE A 168 0.06 7.25 -9.28
C PHE A 168 -1.43 7.55 -9.14
N GLU A 169 -2.14 6.77 -8.35
CA GLU A 169 -3.54 7.02 -8.02
C GLU A 169 -3.77 8.33 -7.29
N HIS A 170 -2.72 8.89 -6.66
CA HIS A 170 -2.81 10.12 -5.87
C HIS A 170 -2.38 11.38 -6.62
N LEU A 171 -1.63 11.26 -7.72
CA LEU A 171 -1.01 12.38 -8.41
C LEU A 171 -2.03 13.42 -8.89
N GLY A 172 -1.76 14.68 -8.61
CA GLY A 172 -2.61 15.81 -8.99
C GLY A 172 -3.90 15.96 -8.16
N LEU A 173 -4.03 15.25 -7.05
CA LEU A 173 -5.18 15.37 -6.14
C LEU A 173 -4.92 16.28 -4.94
N GLY A 174 -3.68 16.76 -4.76
CA GLY A 174 -3.27 17.63 -3.66
C GLY A 174 -3.20 16.94 -2.30
N ARG A 175 -3.32 15.61 -2.25
CA ARG A 175 -3.37 14.83 -1.02
C ARG A 175 -2.09 14.96 -0.19
N TYR A 176 -0.95 15.01 -0.84
CA TYR A 176 0.37 15.06 -0.20
C TYR A 176 1.07 16.41 -0.37
N GLY A 177 0.32 17.45 -0.74
CA GLY A 177 0.87 18.76 -1.05
C GLY A 177 1.42 18.86 -2.48
N ASP A 178 1.12 17.87 -3.31
CA ASP A 178 1.41 17.86 -4.74
C ASP A 178 0.55 18.88 -5.49
N PRO A 179 1.02 19.41 -6.65
CA PRO A 179 0.24 20.30 -7.50
C PRO A 179 -1.09 19.67 -7.90
N VAL A 180 -2.17 20.45 -7.84
CA VAL A 180 -3.50 19.97 -8.22
C VAL A 180 -3.71 20.16 -9.72
N GLY A 181 -3.97 19.05 -10.44
CA GLY A 181 -4.21 19.10 -11.87
C GLY A 181 -4.34 17.69 -12.46
N SER A 182 -5.22 17.53 -13.43
CA SER A 182 -5.45 16.24 -14.10
C SER A 182 -4.28 15.78 -14.95
N GLU A 183 -3.46 16.75 -15.43
CA GLU A 183 -2.27 16.53 -16.24
C GLU A 183 -1.11 15.90 -15.46
N MET A 184 -1.08 16.00 -14.14
CA MET A 184 0.00 15.46 -13.30
C MET A 184 0.18 13.96 -13.49
N LEU A 185 -0.90 13.22 -13.65
CA LEU A 185 -0.84 11.79 -13.92
C LEU A 185 -0.13 11.51 -15.24
N GLN A 186 -0.52 12.20 -16.32
CA GLN A 186 0.10 12.01 -17.64
C GLN A 186 1.56 12.45 -17.67
N ASN A 187 1.89 13.53 -16.97
CA ASN A 187 3.26 13.99 -16.84
C ASN A 187 4.16 12.92 -16.19
N ALA A 188 3.71 12.30 -15.10
CA ALA A 188 4.45 11.22 -14.45
C ALA A 188 4.59 9.98 -15.36
N VAL A 189 3.56 9.62 -16.13
CA VAL A 189 3.65 8.53 -17.13
C VAL A 189 4.71 8.85 -18.18
N ASN A 190 4.74 10.07 -18.68
CA ASN A 190 5.74 10.51 -19.65
C ASN A 190 7.15 10.47 -19.07
N GLU A 191 7.32 10.89 -17.81
CA GLU A 191 8.62 10.84 -17.13
C GLU A 191 9.12 9.41 -16.94
N VAL A 192 8.27 8.47 -16.51
CA VAL A 192 8.63 7.04 -16.42
C VAL A 192 9.12 6.53 -17.78
N THR A 193 8.36 6.80 -18.84
CA THR A 193 8.70 6.36 -20.19
C THR A 193 10.01 6.99 -20.67
N ARG A 194 10.26 8.26 -20.35
CA ARG A 194 11.47 9.00 -20.72
C ARG A 194 12.72 8.44 -20.03
N VAL A 195 12.67 8.31 -18.69
CA VAL A 195 13.84 7.95 -17.88
C VAL A 195 14.21 6.47 -17.96
N LEU A 196 13.26 5.59 -18.26
CA LEU A 196 13.48 4.16 -18.34
C LEU A 196 14.40 3.83 -19.54
N ALA A 197 15.47 3.11 -19.29
CA ALA A 197 16.44 2.68 -20.32
C ALA A 197 15.83 1.62 -21.24
N ALA A 198 16.38 1.47 -22.44
CA ALA A 198 16.05 0.34 -23.32
C ALA A 198 16.35 -0.99 -22.60
N GLY A 199 15.40 -1.92 -22.58
CA GLY A 199 15.45 -3.15 -21.78
C GLY A 199 15.31 -2.94 -20.28
N GLY A 200 15.02 -1.73 -19.81
CA GLY A 200 14.76 -1.43 -18.39
C GLY A 200 13.43 -1.98 -17.92
N GLU A 201 13.38 -2.38 -16.66
CA GLU A 201 12.21 -2.99 -16.01
C GLU A 201 11.46 -1.95 -15.17
N PHE A 202 10.14 -1.97 -15.25
CA PHE A 202 9.27 -1.12 -14.45
C PHE A 202 8.23 -1.95 -13.69
N TYR A 203 8.28 -1.88 -12.37
CA TYR A 203 7.34 -2.54 -11.46
C TYR A 203 6.34 -1.52 -10.95
N PHE A 204 5.09 -1.71 -11.29
CA PHE A 204 4.04 -0.72 -11.06
C PHE A 204 2.85 -1.31 -10.35
N SER A 205 2.28 -0.59 -9.39
CA SER A 205 1.02 -0.99 -8.81
C SER A 205 0.10 0.19 -8.53
N VAL A 206 -1.18 -0.04 -8.75
CA VAL A 206 -2.28 0.90 -8.46
C VAL A 206 -3.54 0.14 -8.09
N PRO A 207 -4.50 0.78 -7.40
CA PRO A 207 -5.84 0.23 -7.25
C PRO A 207 -6.50 0.04 -8.60
N ILE A 208 -7.08 -1.15 -8.83
CA ILE A 208 -7.80 -1.49 -10.06
C ILE A 208 -9.23 -1.92 -9.78
N GLY A 209 -10.09 -1.79 -10.80
CA GLY A 209 -11.49 -2.19 -10.79
C GLY A 209 -12.35 -1.24 -11.63
N ILE A 210 -13.63 -1.10 -11.28
CA ILE A 210 -14.52 -0.16 -11.95
C ILE A 210 -13.94 1.25 -11.83
N GLN A 211 -13.58 1.83 -12.99
CA GLN A 211 -12.84 3.09 -13.06
C GLN A 211 -13.59 4.25 -12.41
N ARG A 212 -12.93 4.94 -11.50
CA ARG A 212 -13.50 6.11 -10.81
C ARG A 212 -12.44 6.98 -10.15
N LEU A 213 -12.82 8.23 -9.88
CA LEU A 213 -12.06 9.15 -9.05
C LEU A 213 -12.73 9.30 -7.68
N GLU A 214 -12.00 9.02 -6.62
CA GLU A 214 -12.38 9.27 -5.23
C GLU A 214 -11.58 10.49 -4.72
N PHE A 215 -12.08 11.70 -5.07
CA PHE A 215 -11.38 12.95 -4.74
C PHE A 215 -11.38 13.21 -3.21
N ASN A 216 -10.32 13.64 -2.58
CA ASN A 216 -8.90 13.75 -2.92
C ASN A 216 -8.12 12.50 -2.44
N GLY A 217 -8.81 11.37 -2.34
CA GLY A 217 -8.24 10.10 -1.88
C GLY A 217 -7.35 9.47 -2.93
N GLN A 218 -7.94 9.05 -4.05
CA GLN A 218 -7.26 8.23 -5.05
C GLN A 218 -8.07 8.07 -6.33
N ARG A 219 -7.43 7.51 -7.36
CA ARG A 219 -8.09 6.92 -8.53
C ARG A 219 -8.16 5.39 -8.37
N VAL A 220 -9.21 4.79 -8.86
CA VAL A 220 -9.28 3.36 -9.16
C VAL A 220 -9.28 3.22 -10.67
N PHE A 221 -8.35 2.47 -11.22
CA PHE A 221 -8.15 2.34 -12.66
C PHE A 221 -8.84 1.10 -13.21
N ALA A 222 -9.44 1.20 -14.39
CA ALA A 222 -9.66 0.00 -15.19
C ALA A 222 -8.28 -0.54 -15.62
N VAL A 223 -8.11 -1.86 -15.67
CA VAL A 223 -6.82 -2.47 -16.05
C VAL A 223 -6.40 -1.98 -17.44
N ARG A 224 -7.34 -1.90 -18.38
CA ARG A 224 -7.10 -1.39 -19.72
C ARG A 224 -6.54 0.04 -19.73
N THR A 225 -7.02 0.91 -18.84
CA THR A 225 -6.48 2.27 -18.73
C THR A 225 -5.00 2.29 -18.38
N VAL A 226 -4.54 1.40 -17.48
CA VAL A 226 -3.11 1.27 -17.15
C VAL A 226 -2.32 0.75 -18.35
N LEU A 227 -2.84 -0.24 -19.08
CA LEU A 227 -2.19 -0.76 -20.29
C LEU A 227 -2.09 0.32 -21.39
N ASP A 228 -3.12 1.13 -21.55
CA ASP A 228 -3.12 2.24 -22.51
C ASP A 228 -2.14 3.36 -22.12
N MET A 229 -1.99 3.65 -20.81
CA MET A 229 -1.01 4.62 -20.30
C MET A 229 0.43 4.22 -20.65
N TYR A 230 0.75 2.94 -20.58
CA TYR A 230 2.09 2.39 -20.82
C TYR A 230 2.17 1.55 -22.10
N ARG A 231 1.37 1.87 -23.12
CA ARG A 231 1.32 1.14 -24.41
C ARG A 231 2.66 1.07 -25.15
N ASP A 232 3.56 2.01 -24.87
CA ASP A 232 4.91 2.06 -25.44
C ASP A 232 5.90 1.14 -24.69
N LEU A 233 5.47 0.53 -23.59
CA LEU A 233 6.20 -0.49 -22.83
C LEU A 233 5.58 -1.86 -23.08
N LYS A 234 6.41 -2.90 -23.07
CA LYS A 234 5.94 -4.28 -23.16
C LYS A 234 5.49 -4.77 -21.80
N LEU A 235 4.22 -5.18 -21.67
CA LEU A 235 3.76 -5.92 -20.48
C LEU A 235 4.44 -7.30 -20.47
N ILE A 236 5.20 -7.60 -19.43
CA ILE A 236 5.88 -8.87 -19.21
C ILE A 236 5.00 -9.80 -18.35
N GLU A 237 4.39 -9.24 -17.30
CA GLU A 237 3.50 -9.98 -16.40
C GLU A 237 2.48 -9.02 -15.81
N PHE A 238 1.25 -9.49 -15.71
CA PHE A 238 0.22 -8.90 -14.86
C PHE A 238 -0.10 -9.86 -13.74
N SER A 239 -0.13 -9.37 -12.52
CA SER A 239 -0.58 -10.08 -11.33
C SER A 239 -1.57 -9.18 -10.59
N ALA A 240 -2.37 -9.71 -9.70
CA ALA A 240 -3.30 -8.89 -8.95
C ALA A 240 -3.53 -9.43 -7.53
N ILE A 241 -3.93 -8.54 -6.64
CA ILE A 241 -4.47 -8.89 -5.33
C ILE A 241 -5.94 -8.54 -5.36
N ASP A 242 -6.80 -9.54 -5.22
CA ASP A 242 -8.24 -9.38 -5.38
C ASP A 242 -8.91 -8.72 -4.16
N ASP A 243 -10.23 -8.50 -4.26
CA ASP A 243 -11.05 -7.89 -3.20
C ASP A 243 -11.12 -8.74 -1.90
N ARG A 244 -10.54 -9.96 -1.91
CA ARG A 244 -10.41 -10.86 -0.75
C ARG A 244 -9.00 -10.89 -0.16
N ASP A 245 -8.11 -10.03 -0.65
CA ASP A 245 -6.70 -10.01 -0.30
C ASP A 245 -5.93 -11.28 -0.74
N GLU A 246 -6.37 -11.97 -1.80
CA GLU A 246 -5.68 -13.13 -2.37
C GLU A 246 -4.81 -12.70 -3.56
N LEU A 247 -3.56 -13.18 -3.58
CA LEU A 247 -2.59 -12.87 -4.65
C LEU A 247 -2.72 -13.85 -5.81
N HIS A 248 -2.95 -13.32 -7.00
CA HIS A 248 -3.02 -14.05 -8.28
C HIS A 248 -1.81 -13.68 -9.12
N ILE A 249 -0.85 -14.60 -9.26
CA ILE A 249 0.36 -14.42 -10.08
C ILE A 249 0.06 -14.77 -11.53
N ALA A 250 0.59 -13.98 -12.48
CA ALA A 250 0.37 -14.13 -13.91
C ALA A 250 -1.12 -14.26 -14.26
N ALA A 251 -1.93 -13.38 -13.70
CA ALA A 251 -3.37 -13.37 -13.87
C ALA A 251 -3.79 -12.83 -15.25
N ASP A 252 -5.00 -13.15 -15.65
CA ASP A 252 -5.61 -12.55 -16.83
C ASP A 252 -6.17 -11.16 -16.47
N PRO A 253 -5.71 -10.07 -17.13
CA PRO A 253 -6.21 -8.71 -16.90
C PRO A 253 -7.73 -8.58 -16.98
N GLU A 254 -8.39 -9.28 -17.90
CA GLU A 254 -9.84 -9.16 -18.14
C GLU A 254 -10.67 -9.64 -16.94
N THR A 255 -10.12 -10.50 -16.09
CA THR A 255 -10.83 -11.02 -14.90
C THR A 255 -11.05 -9.97 -13.82
N PHE A 256 -10.40 -8.80 -13.92
CA PHE A 256 -10.46 -7.73 -12.92
C PHE A 256 -11.26 -6.50 -13.37
N ASP A 257 -11.90 -6.53 -14.54
CA ASP A 257 -12.65 -5.38 -15.07
C ASP A 257 -13.86 -5.01 -14.20
N GLU A 258 -14.45 -5.97 -13.50
CA GLU A 258 -15.58 -5.77 -12.58
C GLU A 258 -15.18 -5.75 -11.10
N ALA A 259 -13.88 -5.79 -10.79
CA ALA A 259 -13.40 -5.70 -9.41
C ALA A 259 -13.86 -4.40 -8.75
N GLU A 260 -14.12 -4.45 -7.44
CA GLU A 260 -14.54 -3.25 -6.69
C GLU A 260 -13.32 -2.41 -6.27
N TYR A 261 -12.31 -3.07 -5.68
CA TYR A 261 -11.09 -2.43 -5.18
C TYR A 261 -9.97 -3.45 -5.01
N SER A 262 -9.46 -3.94 -6.10
CA SER A 262 -8.30 -4.84 -6.17
C SER A 262 -7.01 -4.04 -6.37
N CYS A 263 -5.85 -4.68 -6.30
CA CYS A 263 -4.56 -4.06 -6.60
C CYS A 263 -3.93 -4.73 -7.82
N GLY A 264 -3.74 -3.98 -8.89
CA GLY A 264 -3.00 -4.43 -10.06
C GLY A 264 -1.49 -4.33 -9.83
N LEU A 265 -0.77 -5.36 -10.22
CA LEU A 265 0.67 -5.48 -10.16
C LEU A 265 1.19 -5.70 -11.58
N PHE A 266 1.84 -4.70 -12.14
CA PHE A 266 2.27 -4.70 -13.53
C PHE A 266 3.79 -4.74 -13.60
N HIS A 267 4.32 -5.67 -14.37
CA HIS A 267 5.72 -5.73 -14.73
C HIS A 267 5.87 -5.37 -16.21
N PHE A 268 6.39 -4.17 -16.45
CA PHE A 268 6.66 -3.66 -17.80
C PHE A 268 8.16 -3.68 -18.12
N ARG A 269 8.47 -3.69 -19.42
CA ARG A 269 9.82 -3.53 -19.96
C ARG A 269 9.80 -2.55 -21.15
N LYS A 270 10.76 -1.63 -21.21
CA LYS A 270 10.96 -0.73 -22.34
C LYS A 270 11.72 -1.37 -23.50
#